data_847a7a2754875114a2845ebc98d86185
#
_entry.id   847a7a2754875114a2845ebc98d86185
#
_cell.length_a   1.000
_cell.length_b   1.000
_cell.length_c   1.000
_cell.angle_alpha   90.00
_cell.angle_beta   90.00
_cell.angle_gamma   90.00
#
_symmetry.space_group_name_H-M   'P 1'
#
loop_
_entity.id
_entity.type
_entity.pdbx_description
1 polymer ?
#
loop_
_entity_poly.entity_id
_entity_poly.type
_entity_poly.pdbx_seq_one_letter_code
_entity_poly.pdbx_strand_id
1 'polypeptide(L)'
;RQDMWGRLSGKARQQFLWPHPGLPRGSDDSLFSPPEPEASSPAAEDFCLLVLTPDHVDHLSLKQNKRWTHSRAGGWEERYVNP
;
A
#
# COMPACT_ATOMS: atom_id res chain seq x y z
N ARG A 1 -8.17 6.28 6.50
CA ARG A 1 -6.86 6.15 7.16
C ARG A 1 -6.91 5.11 8.29
N GLN A 2 -7.81 5.26 9.25
CA GLN A 2 -7.94 4.31 10.37
C GLN A 2 -8.34 2.90 9.91
N ASP A 3 -9.22 2.79 8.92
CA ASP A 3 -9.63 1.51 8.34
C ASP A 3 -8.44 0.75 7.74
N MET A 4 -7.61 1.44 6.98
CA MET A 4 -6.41 0.83 6.38
C MET A 4 -5.36 0.46 7.43
N TRP A 5 -5.23 1.27 8.48
CA TRP A 5 -4.39 0.93 9.63
C TRP A 5 -4.81 -0.41 10.25
N GLY A 6 -6.11 -0.59 10.48
CA GLY A 6 -6.65 -1.82 11.05
C GLY A 6 -6.45 -3.06 10.17
N ARG A 7 -6.32 -2.87 8.85
CA ARG A 7 -6.07 -3.96 7.89
C ARG A 7 -4.61 -4.40 7.83
N LEU A 8 -3.68 -3.60 8.34
CA LEU A 8 -2.29 -3.99 8.42
C LEU A 8 -2.12 -5.15 9.41
N SER A 9 -1.08 -5.96 9.20
CA SER A 9 -0.69 -6.94 10.21
C SER A 9 -0.12 -6.23 11.45
N GLY A 10 -0.11 -6.93 12.59
CA GLY A 10 0.52 -6.39 13.80
C GLY A 10 1.99 -6.04 13.58
N LYS A 11 2.71 -6.87 12.84
CA LYS A 11 4.11 -6.61 12.47
C LYS A 11 4.26 -5.34 11.61
N ALA A 12 3.36 -5.14 10.66
CA ALA A 12 3.40 -3.93 9.83
C ALA A 12 3.11 -2.68 10.66
N ARG A 13 2.13 -2.72 11.56
CA ARG A 13 1.85 -1.60 12.47
C ARG A 13 3.01 -1.31 13.41
N GLN A 14 3.70 -2.35 13.90
CA GLN A 14 4.85 -2.22 14.78
C GLN A 14 5.95 -1.36 14.17
N GLN A 15 6.16 -1.43 12.85
CA GLN A 15 7.23 -0.68 12.18
C GLN A 15 7.07 0.84 12.35
N PHE A 16 5.86 1.33 12.55
CA PHE A 16 5.62 2.76 12.77
C PHE A 16 6.03 3.22 14.18
N LEU A 17 6.41 2.29 15.06
CA LEU A 17 6.94 2.58 16.40
C LEU A 17 8.45 2.50 16.43
N TRP A 18 9.10 2.13 15.35
CA TRP A 18 10.55 2.05 15.27
C TRP A 18 11.20 3.43 15.35
N PRO A 19 12.47 3.52 15.75
CA PRO A 19 13.22 4.76 15.63
C PRO A 19 13.19 5.29 14.20
N HIS A 20 13.31 6.61 14.07
CA HIS A 20 13.18 7.28 12.78
C HIS A 20 14.12 6.69 11.72
N PRO A 21 13.63 6.38 10.50
CA PRO A 21 14.46 5.81 9.44
C PRO A 21 15.61 6.74 9.05
N GLY A 22 16.75 6.13 8.77
CA GLY A 22 17.93 6.87 8.30
C GLY A 22 18.80 7.45 9.38
N LEU A 23 18.36 7.46 10.64
CA LEU A 23 19.22 7.86 11.75
C LEU A 23 20.30 6.81 12.02
N PRO A 24 21.45 7.21 12.57
CA PRO A 24 22.47 6.25 12.97
C PRO A 24 21.91 5.17 13.90
N ARG A 25 22.27 3.92 13.67
CA ARG A 25 21.84 2.79 14.49
C ARG A 25 22.40 2.90 15.89
N GLY A 26 21.52 2.90 16.90
CA GLY A 26 21.91 2.80 18.30
C GLY A 26 22.27 1.37 18.71
N SER A 27 22.69 1.19 19.95
CA SER A 27 23.09 -0.11 20.50
C SER A 27 21.93 -0.92 21.09
N ASP A 28 20.76 -0.31 21.28
CA ASP A 28 19.58 -0.98 21.87
C ASP A 28 18.68 -1.51 20.78
N ASP A 29 18.86 -2.79 20.43
CA ASP A 29 18.06 -3.45 19.41
C ASP A 29 16.60 -3.70 19.84
N SER A 30 16.30 -3.64 21.13
CA SER A 30 14.94 -3.81 21.63
C SER A 30 13.98 -2.72 21.15
N LEU A 31 14.51 -1.57 20.72
CA LEU A 31 13.71 -0.48 20.15
C LEU A 31 13.01 -0.89 18.86
N PHE A 32 13.46 -1.95 18.20
CA PHE A 32 12.84 -2.50 16.98
C PHE A 32 11.86 -3.64 17.26
N SER A 33 11.60 -3.92 18.53
CA SER A 33 10.67 -4.98 18.95
C SER A 33 9.67 -4.48 19.99
N PRO A 34 9.05 -3.28 19.81
CA PRO A 34 8.00 -2.84 20.71
C PRO A 34 6.78 -3.77 20.57
N PRO A 35 5.84 -3.74 21.54
CA PRO A 35 4.59 -4.48 21.38
C PRO A 35 3.86 -4.09 20.10
N GLU A 36 3.26 -5.07 19.42
CA GLU A 36 2.50 -4.83 18.21
C GLU A 36 1.22 -4.05 18.53
N PRO A 37 0.98 -2.88 17.89
CA PRO A 37 -0.28 -2.16 18.09
C PRO A 37 -1.48 -3.00 17.66
N GLU A 38 -2.56 -2.94 18.43
CA GLU A 38 -3.81 -3.60 18.09
C GLU A 38 -4.44 -2.98 16.83
N ALA A 39 -5.21 -3.77 16.08
CA ALA A 39 -5.92 -3.28 14.90
C ALA A 39 -6.87 -2.11 15.21
N SER A 40 -7.43 -2.11 16.44
CA SER A 40 -8.33 -1.05 16.92
C SER A 40 -7.62 0.16 17.50
N SER A 41 -6.28 0.10 17.63
CA SER A 41 -5.51 1.25 18.14
C SER A 41 -5.59 2.42 17.18
N PRO A 42 -5.44 3.67 17.68
CA PRO A 42 -5.34 4.82 16.77
C PRO A 42 -4.16 4.65 15.81
N ALA A 43 -4.36 5.02 14.54
CA ALA A 43 -3.28 4.97 13.55
C ALA A 43 -2.11 5.84 14.02
N ALA A 44 -0.88 5.37 13.79
CA ALA A 44 0.31 6.15 14.09
C ALA A 44 0.26 7.50 13.37
N GLU A 45 0.80 8.53 14.00
CA GLU A 45 0.71 9.90 13.48
C GLU A 45 1.33 10.04 12.08
N ASP A 46 2.43 9.35 11.84
CA ASP A 46 3.14 9.35 10.57
C ASP A 46 2.64 8.29 9.58
N PHE A 47 1.57 7.55 9.92
CA PHE A 47 0.94 6.64 8.99
C PHE A 47 0.18 7.43 7.92
N CYS A 48 0.61 7.29 6.67
CA CYS A 48 -0.01 7.95 5.53
C CYS A 48 -0.62 6.93 4.58
N LEU A 49 -1.73 7.31 3.95
CA LEU A 49 -2.39 6.50 2.93
C LEU A 49 -2.15 7.13 1.56
N LEU A 50 -1.56 6.34 0.67
CA LEU A 50 -1.40 6.73 -0.73
C LEU A 50 -2.51 6.07 -1.54
N VAL A 51 -3.30 6.87 -2.24
CA VAL A 51 -4.38 6.38 -3.10
C VAL A 51 -4.06 6.72 -4.55
N LEU A 52 -4.00 5.68 -5.38
CA LEU A 52 -3.84 5.83 -6.83
C LEU A 52 -5.21 5.63 -7.49
N THR A 53 -5.68 6.64 -8.22
CA THR A 53 -6.94 6.56 -8.95
C THR A 53 -6.64 6.62 -10.44
N PRO A 54 -6.68 5.49 -11.15
CA PRO A 54 -6.37 5.48 -12.58
C PRO A 54 -7.53 6.03 -13.41
N ASP A 55 -7.22 6.70 -14.51
CA ASP A 55 -8.18 7.14 -15.53
C ASP A 55 -8.15 6.23 -16.75
N HIS A 56 -7.03 5.57 -16.98
CA HIS A 56 -6.82 4.68 -18.11
C HIS A 56 -5.92 3.52 -17.68
N VAL A 57 -6.28 2.32 -18.09
CA VAL A 57 -5.50 1.11 -17.83
C VAL A 57 -5.24 0.39 -19.14
N ASP A 58 -4.01 0.01 -19.37
CA ASP A 58 -3.59 -0.79 -20.53
C ASP A 58 -3.05 -2.11 -20.00
N HIS A 59 -3.77 -3.19 -20.27
CA HIS A 59 -3.42 -4.53 -19.79
C HIS A 59 -2.94 -5.39 -20.96
N LEU A 60 -1.67 -5.73 -20.95
CA LEU A 60 -1.05 -6.61 -21.94
C LEU A 60 -0.70 -7.95 -21.31
N SER A 61 -1.24 -9.04 -21.86
CA SER A 61 -0.84 -10.40 -21.51
C SER A 61 0.07 -10.97 -22.58
N LEU A 62 1.35 -11.06 -22.29
CA LEU A 62 2.32 -11.65 -23.24
C LEU A 62 2.11 -13.14 -23.38
N LYS A 63 1.73 -13.83 -22.31
CA LYS A 63 1.47 -15.27 -22.33
C LYS A 63 0.32 -15.63 -23.26
N GLN A 64 -0.76 -14.83 -23.26
CA GLN A 64 -1.94 -15.07 -24.07
C GLN A 64 -1.93 -14.28 -25.37
N ASN A 65 -0.98 -13.35 -25.52
CA ASN A 65 -0.86 -12.44 -26.66
C ASN A 65 -2.14 -11.63 -26.87
N LYS A 66 -2.67 -11.08 -25.78
CA LYS A 66 -3.91 -10.31 -25.73
C LYS A 66 -3.69 -8.99 -25.03
N ARG A 67 -4.46 -7.98 -25.43
CA ARG A 67 -4.38 -6.65 -24.86
C ARG A 67 -5.76 -6.04 -24.70
N TRP A 68 -6.01 -5.47 -23.53
CA TRP A 68 -7.24 -4.74 -23.23
C TRP A 68 -6.91 -3.34 -22.77
N THR A 69 -7.72 -2.39 -23.16
CA THR A 69 -7.66 -1.05 -22.60
C THR A 69 -8.96 -0.77 -21.88
N HIS A 70 -8.85 -0.04 -20.77
CA HIS A 70 -9.98 0.37 -19.95
C HIS A 70 -9.89 1.87 -19.77
N SER A 71 -10.95 2.59 -20.08
CA SER A 71 -10.99 4.03 -19.95
C SER A 71 -12.14 4.47 -19.06
N ARG A 72 -11.85 5.42 -18.16
CA ARG A 72 -12.83 5.94 -17.21
C ARG A 72 -13.78 6.95 -17.81
N ALA A 73 -13.38 7.64 -18.88
CA ALA A 73 -14.19 8.66 -19.53
C ALA A 73 -15.54 8.10 -19.97
N GLY A 74 -16.66 8.68 -19.49
CA GLY A 74 -18.00 8.21 -19.82
C GLY A 74 -18.42 6.91 -19.12
N GLY A 75 -17.75 6.53 -18.03
CA GLY A 75 -17.86 5.22 -17.37
C GLY A 75 -16.74 4.29 -17.84
N TRP A 76 -16.44 3.24 -17.07
CA TRP A 76 -15.38 2.32 -17.44
C TRP A 76 -15.73 1.55 -18.71
N GLU A 77 -15.04 1.87 -19.81
CA GLU A 77 -15.20 1.23 -21.11
C GLU A 77 -14.02 0.31 -21.37
N GLU A 78 -14.29 -0.96 -21.64
CA GLU A 78 -13.28 -1.95 -21.97
C GLU A 78 -13.21 -2.13 -23.49
N ARG A 79 -11.99 -2.17 -24.03
CA ARG A 79 -11.74 -2.49 -25.43
C ARG A 79 -10.70 -3.60 -25.53
N TYR A 80 -11.01 -4.59 -26.33
CA TYR A 80 -10.07 -5.63 -26.71
C TYR A 80 -9.35 -5.17 -27.97
N VAL A 81 -8.03 -5.01 -27.88
CA VAL A 81 -7.22 -4.45 -28.96
C VAL A 81 -6.06 -5.39 -29.31
N ASN A 82 -5.39 -5.11 -30.43
CA ASN A 82 -4.19 -5.87 -30.78
C ASN A 82 -3.05 -5.56 -29.80
N PRO A 83 -2.29 -6.58 -29.44
CA PRO A 83 -1.14 -6.39 -28.56
C PRO A 83 -0.03 -5.57 -29.21
#